data_96c2ad0f56b386d506fe948f4890651f
#
_entry.id   96c2ad0f56b386d506fe948f4890651f
#
_cell.length_a   1.000
_cell.length_b   1.000
_cell.length_c   1.000
_cell.angle_alpha   90.00
_cell.angle_beta   90.00
_cell.angle_gamma   90.00
#
_symmetry.space_group_name_H-M   'P 1'
#
loop_
_entity.id
_entity.type
_entity.pdbx_description
1 polymer ?
#
loop_
_entity_poly.entity_id
_entity_poly.type
_entity_poly.pdbx_seq_one_letter_code
_entity_poly.pdbx_strand_id
1 'polypeptide(L)'
;MQTRRPQLLAAAALTGILGATAPLVRAQAPQPQPAASDSDSDNAEKLRKEAQNPVASLISVPLQENWNFNIGPADRTQNILNVQPVIPMNVGENWNLIIRWIAPVIFQPVPVPQTSGPPVQSGFYGLGDMQPAFFLSPKKGKLIWGVGPQLLLPTATKTGILGQGTFGMGPTAVILVQPAQWTVGFLVNNVWGITTHMGLPNVNQGLLQYFINYNLKEGYYITWQPTITANWEANDGGRWVVPVGGGIGRIMRLGFQTVNVGLQFYGNAVHPPGASPWAMRLQIAFLFPTKPR
;
A
#
# COMPACT_ATOMS: atom_id res chain seq x y z
N MET A 1 54.76 -20.75 36.92
CA MET A 1 56.03 -20.11 36.44
C MET A 1 55.63 -18.80 35.82
N GLN A 2 55.83 -17.74 36.60
CA GLN A 2 56.47 -16.47 36.31
C GLN A 2 55.76 -15.63 35.21
N THR A 3 54.94 -14.67 35.64
CA THR A 3 55.23 -13.25 35.98
C THR A 3 56.08 -12.48 34.94
N ARG A 4 55.50 -11.44 34.37
CA ARG A 4 56.09 -10.06 34.42
C ARG A 4 55.17 -9.02 33.75
N ARG A 5 54.71 -8.07 34.57
CA ARG A 5 54.59 -6.65 34.22
C ARG A 5 55.95 -5.98 34.27
N PRO A 6 56.23 -4.88 33.59
CA PRO A 6 56.29 -3.57 34.23
C PRO A 6 55.77 -2.42 33.31
N GLN A 7 55.29 -1.43 33.83
CA GLN A 7 55.69 -0.20 34.58
C GLN A 7 55.62 1.06 33.70
N LEU A 8 54.95 2.00 34.29
CA LEU A 8 54.80 3.42 34.02
C LEU A 8 56.16 4.14 33.71
N LEU A 9 56.08 5.17 32.86
CA LEU A 9 56.88 6.36 33.00
C LEU A 9 56.07 7.60 32.60
N ALA A 10 55.89 8.50 33.56
CA ALA A 10 55.41 9.83 33.43
C ALA A 10 56.56 10.77 33.04
N ALA A 11 56.31 11.73 32.17
CA ALA A 11 57.11 12.93 32.08
C ALA A 11 56.26 14.16 31.74
N ALA A 12 56.24 15.11 32.65
CA ALA A 12 55.68 16.42 32.52
C ALA A 12 56.72 17.41 31.97
N ALA A 13 56.29 18.39 31.19
CA ALA A 13 56.87 19.75 31.07
C ALA A 13 55.95 20.55 30.15
N LEU A 14 55.28 21.51 30.61
CA LEU A 14 55.55 22.95 30.88
C LEU A 14 55.37 23.86 29.63
N THR A 15 54.33 24.68 29.75
CA THR A 15 54.14 26.10 29.39
C THR A 15 54.40 26.61 27.97
N GLY A 16 53.33 27.17 27.43
CA GLY A 16 53.34 28.12 26.32
C GLY A 16 51.96 28.79 26.18
N ILE A 17 51.80 29.92 26.93
CA ILE A 17 50.67 30.83 26.80
C ILE A 17 50.84 31.64 25.54
N LEU A 18 49.97 31.48 24.54
CA LEU A 18 49.73 32.46 23.48
C LEU A 18 48.23 32.61 23.28
N GLY A 19 47.72 33.75 23.68
CA GLY A 19 46.34 34.14 23.54
C GLY A 19 45.97 34.28 22.06
N ALA A 20 45.07 33.44 21.62
CA ALA A 20 44.32 33.63 20.39
C ALA A 20 42.88 33.93 20.80
N THR A 21 42.47 35.18 20.68
CA THR A 21 41.08 35.59 20.75
C THR A 21 40.30 34.99 19.60
N ALA A 22 39.64 33.89 19.84
CA ALA A 22 38.66 33.34 18.88
C ALA A 22 37.47 34.29 18.80
N PRO A 23 37.01 34.71 17.61
CA PRO A 23 35.79 35.45 17.47
C PRO A 23 34.62 34.59 17.93
N LEU A 24 33.81 35.08 18.86
CA LEU A 24 32.54 34.53 19.25
C LEU A 24 31.64 34.45 18.01
N VAL A 25 31.51 33.26 17.42
CA VAL A 25 30.48 32.95 16.44
C VAL A 25 29.17 33.04 17.18
N ARG A 26 28.51 34.19 17.04
CA ARG A 26 27.16 34.43 17.52
C ARG A 26 26.26 33.43 16.79
N ALA A 27 25.80 32.41 17.49
CA ALA A 27 24.77 31.48 16.96
C ALA A 27 23.57 32.33 16.54
N GLN A 28 23.36 32.44 15.24
CA GLN A 28 22.13 33.04 14.71
C GLN A 28 20.96 32.17 15.19
N ALA A 29 20.03 32.79 15.89
CA ALA A 29 18.76 32.17 16.24
C ALA A 29 18.11 31.62 14.94
N PRO A 30 17.45 30.46 15.00
CA PRO A 30 16.75 29.94 13.85
C PRO A 30 15.77 31.01 13.33
N GLN A 31 15.98 31.45 12.09
CA GLN A 31 15.02 32.34 11.47
C GLN A 31 13.67 31.60 11.37
N PRO A 32 12.55 32.27 11.71
CA PRO A 32 11.24 31.70 11.51
C PRO A 32 11.12 31.31 10.04
N GLN A 33 10.85 30.02 9.77
CA GLN A 33 10.49 29.59 8.42
C GLN A 33 9.32 30.44 7.95
N PRO A 34 9.35 30.97 6.71
CA PRO A 34 8.22 31.71 6.17
C PRO A 34 6.97 30.84 6.30
N ALA A 35 5.91 31.39 6.88
CA ALA A 35 4.60 30.75 6.89
C ALA A 35 4.25 30.37 5.46
N ALA A 36 3.85 29.11 5.23
CA ALA A 36 3.41 28.65 3.92
C ALA A 36 2.33 29.62 3.39
N SER A 37 2.49 30.08 2.17
CA SER A 37 1.51 30.98 1.55
C SER A 37 0.18 30.26 1.39
N ASP A 38 -0.95 30.95 1.39
CA ASP A 38 -2.28 30.35 1.20
C ASP A 38 -2.34 29.46 -0.06
N SER A 39 -1.61 29.85 -1.12
CA SER A 39 -1.46 29.08 -2.34
C SER A 39 -0.75 27.71 -2.14
N ASP A 40 0.19 27.61 -1.23
CA ASP A 40 0.90 26.38 -0.92
C ASP A 40 0.01 25.43 -0.11
N SER A 41 -0.82 25.96 0.77
CA SER A 41 -1.79 25.20 1.56
C SER A 41 -2.89 24.61 0.66
N ASP A 42 -3.42 25.38 -0.29
CA ASP A 42 -4.44 24.95 -1.24
C ASP A 42 -3.91 23.86 -2.19
N ASN A 43 -2.69 24.01 -2.68
CA ASN A 43 -2.03 23.01 -3.51
C ASN A 43 -1.79 21.70 -2.76
N ALA A 44 -1.40 21.77 -1.49
CA ALA A 44 -1.20 20.60 -0.65
C ALA A 44 -2.53 19.87 -0.37
N GLU A 45 -3.62 20.61 -0.14
CA GLU A 45 -4.94 20.01 0.05
C GLU A 45 -5.45 19.33 -1.22
N LYS A 46 -5.31 19.98 -2.37
CA LYS A 46 -5.68 19.41 -3.67
C LYS A 46 -4.92 18.12 -3.93
N LEU A 47 -3.60 18.12 -3.76
CA LEU A 47 -2.76 16.94 -3.95
C LEU A 47 -3.15 15.79 -3.01
N ARG A 48 -3.51 16.11 -1.78
CA ARG A 48 -4.00 15.13 -0.80
C ARG A 48 -5.30 14.47 -1.23
N LYS A 49 -6.26 15.26 -1.70
CA LYS A 49 -7.54 14.75 -2.24
C LYS A 49 -7.30 13.88 -3.47
N GLU A 50 -6.42 14.30 -4.38
CA GLU A 50 -6.05 13.50 -5.55
C GLU A 50 -5.38 12.18 -5.16
N ALA A 51 -4.47 12.18 -4.19
CA ALA A 51 -3.79 10.98 -3.71
C ALA A 51 -4.72 9.93 -3.07
N GLN A 52 -5.88 10.35 -2.58
CA GLN A 52 -6.89 9.49 -1.97
C GLN A 52 -8.00 9.09 -2.95
N ASN A 53 -7.94 9.55 -4.19
CA ASN A 53 -8.91 9.26 -5.23
C ASN A 53 -8.38 8.16 -6.18
N PRO A 54 -9.00 6.96 -6.22
CA PRO A 54 -8.56 5.86 -7.09
C PRO A 54 -8.63 6.16 -8.60
N VAL A 55 -9.38 7.19 -8.98
CA VAL A 55 -9.55 7.62 -10.38
C VAL A 55 -9.09 9.07 -10.60
N ALA A 56 -8.11 9.52 -9.81
CA ALA A 56 -7.52 10.85 -9.96
C ALA A 56 -6.76 11.01 -11.28
N SER A 57 -6.64 12.28 -11.72
CA SER A 57 -5.75 12.66 -12.83
C SER A 57 -4.27 12.78 -12.36
N LEU A 58 -3.86 11.95 -11.45
CA LEU A 58 -2.54 11.92 -10.83
C LEU A 58 -1.86 10.59 -11.12
N ILE A 59 -0.66 10.61 -11.68
CA ILE A 59 0.16 9.39 -11.78
C ILE A 59 0.65 9.04 -10.37
N SER A 60 0.40 7.81 -9.96
CA SER A 60 0.88 7.31 -8.67
C SER A 60 1.39 5.88 -8.78
N VAL A 61 2.35 5.55 -7.93
CA VAL A 61 2.89 4.19 -7.81
C VAL A 61 2.84 3.77 -6.35
N PRO A 62 1.69 3.25 -5.88
CA PRO A 62 1.59 2.64 -4.57
C PRO A 62 2.35 1.31 -4.51
N LEU A 63 3.17 1.17 -3.48
CA LEU A 63 3.73 -0.08 -2.98
C LEU A 63 2.98 -0.42 -1.71
N GLN A 64 2.23 -1.51 -1.73
CA GLN A 64 1.37 -1.90 -0.60
C GLN A 64 1.78 -3.28 -0.11
N GLU A 65 2.47 -3.33 1.02
CA GLU A 65 2.84 -4.56 1.70
C GLU A 65 1.74 -4.97 2.67
N ASN A 66 1.29 -6.21 2.56
CA ASN A 66 0.27 -6.81 3.43
C ASN A 66 0.88 -8.03 4.12
N TRP A 67 0.93 -8.01 5.44
CA TRP A 67 1.25 -9.16 6.28
C TRP A 67 -0.03 -9.76 6.79
N ASN A 68 -0.33 -10.99 6.37
CA ASN A 68 -1.46 -11.77 6.83
C ASN A 68 -0.95 -12.80 7.84
N PHE A 69 -1.34 -12.65 9.10
CA PHE A 69 -0.79 -13.43 10.22
C PHE A 69 -1.65 -14.64 10.54
N ASN A 70 -1.04 -15.62 11.22
CA ASN A 70 -1.71 -16.79 11.78
C ASN A 70 -2.44 -17.65 10.74
N ILE A 71 -1.80 -17.90 9.61
CA ILE A 71 -2.35 -18.76 8.55
C ILE A 71 -2.04 -20.22 8.85
N GLY A 72 -3.09 -21.03 8.78
CA GLY A 72 -3.04 -22.47 8.95
C GLY A 72 -2.69 -22.91 10.37
N PRO A 73 -2.52 -24.22 10.60
CA PRO A 73 -2.31 -24.77 11.93
C PRO A 73 -0.93 -24.48 12.53
N ALA A 74 -0.01 -23.92 11.72
CA ALA A 74 1.34 -23.53 12.15
C ALA A 74 1.51 -22.02 12.37
N ASP A 75 0.42 -21.25 12.41
CA ASP A 75 0.39 -19.81 12.65
C ASP A 75 1.40 -19.02 11.79
N ARG A 76 1.47 -19.35 10.48
CA ARG A 76 2.43 -18.77 9.55
C ARG A 76 1.99 -17.40 9.06
N THR A 77 2.95 -16.63 8.58
CA THR A 77 2.70 -15.30 7.98
C THR A 77 2.84 -15.36 6.47
N GLN A 78 1.82 -14.90 5.75
CA GLN A 78 1.87 -14.63 4.31
C GLN A 78 2.22 -13.16 4.09
N ASN A 79 3.06 -12.90 3.09
CA ASN A 79 3.39 -11.54 2.65
C ASN A 79 2.89 -11.34 1.22
N ILE A 80 2.25 -10.21 0.99
CA ILE A 80 1.79 -9.81 -0.36
C ILE A 80 2.19 -8.36 -0.58
N LEU A 81 3.24 -8.14 -1.38
CA LEU A 81 3.59 -6.82 -1.87
C LEU A 81 2.86 -6.56 -3.19
N ASN A 82 1.91 -5.65 -3.18
CA ASN A 82 1.23 -5.18 -4.38
C ASN A 82 1.91 -3.94 -4.92
N VAL A 83 2.43 -4.01 -6.14
CA VAL A 83 2.87 -2.84 -6.92
C VAL A 83 1.68 -2.39 -7.75
N GLN A 84 1.20 -1.16 -7.51
CA GLN A 84 -0.11 -0.71 -8.03
C GLN A 84 -0.01 0.61 -8.82
N PRO A 85 0.68 0.70 -9.95
CA PRO A 85 0.70 1.92 -10.75
C PRO A 85 -0.70 2.32 -11.21
N VAL A 86 -0.98 3.62 -11.08
CA VAL A 86 -2.19 4.26 -11.58
C VAL A 86 -1.79 5.32 -12.60
N ILE A 87 -2.28 5.20 -13.82
CA ILE A 87 -1.91 6.03 -14.95
C ILE A 87 -3.18 6.62 -15.58
N PRO A 88 -3.45 7.91 -15.39
CA PRO A 88 -4.54 8.59 -16.05
C PRO A 88 -4.15 8.99 -17.49
N MET A 89 -5.03 8.72 -18.43
CA MET A 89 -4.93 9.09 -19.83
C MET A 89 -6.13 9.93 -20.23
N ASN A 90 -5.88 11.03 -20.94
CA ASN A 90 -6.97 11.86 -21.45
C ASN A 90 -7.65 11.18 -22.65
N VAL A 91 -8.98 11.09 -22.60
CA VAL A 91 -9.83 10.60 -23.70
C VAL A 91 -10.81 11.70 -24.07
N GLY A 92 -10.47 12.47 -25.08
CA GLY A 92 -11.23 13.65 -25.47
C GLY A 92 -11.24 14.74 -24.38
N GLU A 93 -12.20 15.66 -24.49
CA GLU A 93 -12.26 16.84 -23.61
C GLU A 93 -12.86 16.54 -22.22
N ASN A 94 -13.77 15.58 -22.13
CA ASN A 94 -14.61 15.37 -20.95
C ASN A 94 -14.30 14.11 -20.15
N TRP A 95 -13.47 13.21 -20.67
CA TRP A 95 -13.23 11.89 -20.08
C TRP A 95 -11.76 11.61 -19.84
N ASN A 96 -11.49 10.84 -18.81
CA ASN A 96 -10.21 10.19 -18.53
C ASN A 96 -10.40 8.67 -18.57
N LEU A 97 -9.43 7.98 -19.15
CA LEU A 97 -9.23 6.56 -18.97
C LEU A 97 -8.14 6.38 -17.87
N ILE A 98 -8.50 5.80 -16.75
CA ILE A 98 -7.56 5.51 -15.68
C ILE A 98 -7.21 4.02 -15.72
N ILE A 99 -5.94 3.73 -15.92
CA ILE A 99 -5.41 2.37 -15.89
C ILE A 99 -4.81 2.15 -14.51
N ARG A 100 -5.37 1.23 -13.73
CA ARG A 100 -4.83 0.76 -12.47
C ARG A 100 -4.32 -0.67 -12.66
N TRP A 101 -3.06 -0.89 -12.39
CA TRP A 101 -2.45 -2.20 -12.47
C TRP A 101 -2.16 -2.72 -11.07
N ILE A 102 -2.46 -3.97 -10.76
CA ILE A 102 -2.03 -4.62 -9.53
C ILE A 102 -1.14 -5.79 -9.92
N ALA A 103 0.13 -5.72 -9.52
CA ALA A 103 1.12 -6.78 -9.71
C ALA A 103 1.55 -7.28 -8.31
N PRO A 104 1.05 -8.44 -7.87
CA PRO A 104 1.38 -8.98 -6.56
C PRO A 104 2.68 -9.79 -6.59
N VAL A 105 3.56 -9.54 -5.63
CA VAL A 105 4.70 -10.39 -5.26
C VAL A 105 4.34 -11.07 -3.95
N ILE A 106 4.30 -12.39 -3.95
CA ILE A 106 3.70 -13.17 -2.86
C ILE A 106 4.74 -14.09 -2.22
N PHE A 107 4.79 -14.11 -0.90
CA PHE A 107 5.31 -15.22 -0.12
C PHE A 107 4.13 -15.97 0.49
N GLN A 108 3.87 -17.20 -0.03
CA GLN A 108 2.84 -18.10 0.47
C GLN A 108 3.46 -19.16 1.36
N PRO A 109 3.19 -19.16 2.68
CA PRO A 109 3.73 -20.18 3.58
C PRO A 109 3.09 -21.53 3.30
N VAL A 110 3.85 -22.60 3.56
CA VAL A 110 3.30 -23.96 3.55
C VAL A 110 2.47 -24.16 4.81
N PRO A 111 1.21 -24.58 4.74
CA PRO A 111 0.32 -24.67 5.90
C PRO A 111 0.58 -25.87 6.82
N VAL A 112 1.57 -26.71 6.55
CA VAL A 112 1.81 -27.95 7.26
C VAL A 112 2.69 -27.71 8.49
N PRO A 113 2.34 -28.21 9.70
CA PRO A 113 3.22 -28.23 10.85
C PRO A 113 4.48 -29.05 10.54
N GLN A 114 5.65 -28.56 10.89
CA GLN A 114 6.89 -29.32 10.77
C GLN A 114 6.95 -30.35 11.91
N THR A 115 6.59 -31.58 11.62
CA THR A 115 6.89 -32.71 12.48
C THR A 115 8.34 -33.14 12.23
N SER A 116 9.15 -33.19 13.28
CA SER A 116 10.54 -33.64 13.38
C SER A 116 11.21 -34.12 12.08
N GLY A 117 12.09 -33.28 11.49
CA GLY A 117 12.86 -33.55 10.29
C GLY A 117 13.69 -32.33 9.88
N PRO A 118 14.59 -32.44 8.88
CA PRO A 118 15.29 -31.27 8.36
C PRO A 118 14.28 -30.23 7.83
N PRO A 119 14.58 -28.91 7.88
CA PRO A 119 13.65 -27.87 7.54
C PRO A 119 13.16 -28.04 6.10
N VAL A 120 11.89 -28.41 5.94
CA VAL A 120 11.20 -28.42 4.67
C VAL A 120 11.00 -26.95 4.24
N GLN A 121 10.96 -26.69 2.95
CA GLN A 121 10.72 -25.37 2.37
C GLN A 121 9.61 -24.62 3.13
N SER A 122 9.95 -23.46 3.68
CA SER A 122 9.04 -22.69 4.54
C SER A 122 7.83 -22.09 3.79
N GLY A 123 7.89 -22.01 2.47
CA GLY A 123 6.84 -21.46 1.59
C GLY A 123 7.31 -21.31 0.16
N PHE A 124 6.43 -20.72 -0.65
CA PHE A 124 6.67 -20.39 -2.06
C PHE A 124 6.73 -18.89 -2.23
N TYR A 125 7.71 -18.43 -3.00
CA TYR A 125 7.90 -17.03 -3.34
C TYR A 125 7.78 -16.82 -4.85
N GLY A 126 7.12 -15.76 -5.27
CA GLY A 126 7.01 -15.43 -6.69
C GLY A 126 5.92 -14.40 -7.00
N LEU A 127 5.67 -14.22 -8.30
CA LEU A 127 4.59 -13.38 -8.78
C LEU A 127 3.24 -14.10 -8.64
N GLY A 128 2.22 -13.35 -8.31
CA GLY A 128 0.83 -13.77 -8.41
C GLY A 128 0.19 -13.37 -9.74
N ASP A 129 -1.10 -13.59 -9.86
CA ASP A 129 -1.87 -13.17 -11.02
C ASP A 129 -2.07 -11.65 -11.02
N MET A 130 -1.70 -11.00 -12.12
CA MET A 130 -1.86 -9.56 -12.27
C MET A 130 -3.32 -9.19 -12.55
N GLN A 131 -3.71 -8.02 -12.04
CA GLN A 131 -5.10 -7.55 -12.11
C GLN A 131 -5.16 -6.12 -12.64
N PRO A 132 -5.09 -5.88 -13.95
CA PRO A 132 -5.35 -4.57 -14.53
C PRO A 132 -6.84 -4.23 -14.52
N ALA A 133 -7.15 -2.98 -14.14
CA ALA A 133 -8.48 -2.40 -14.18
C ALA A 133 -8.46 -1.11 -15.01
N PHE A 134 -9.51 -0.87 -15.77
CA PHE A 134 -9.66 0.26 -16.67
C PHE A 134 -10.93 1.02 -16.28
N PHE A 135 -10.78 2.28 -15.86
CA PHE A 135 -11.92 3.10 -15.47
C PHE A 135 -12.10 4.25 -16.45
N LEU A 136 -13.25 4.32 -17.09
CA LEU A 136 -13.70 5.52 -17.76
C LEU A 136 -14.35 6.44 -16.73
N SER A 137 -13.82 7.63 -16.55
CA SER A 137 -14.23 8.59 -15.51
C SER A 137 -14.38 10.00 -16.09
N PRO A 138 -15.45 10.75 -15.77
CA PRO A 138 -15.60 12.13 -16.24
C PRO A 138 -14.59 13.05 -15.54
N LYS A 139 -14.06 14.04 -16.27
CA LYS A 139 -13.10 15.03 -15.75
C LYS A 139 -13.72 16.03 -14.77
N LYS A 140 -15.03 16.23 -14.84
CA LYS A 140 -15.75 17.26 -14.08
C LYS A 140 -16.92 16.65 -13.33
N GLY A 141 -17.19 17.16 -12.15
CA GLY A 141 -18.32 16.76 -11.30
C GLY A 141 -17.98 16.81 -9.82
N LYS A 142 -18.99 17.02 -8.98
CA LYS A 142 -18.84 16.91 -7.51
C LYS A 142 -18.79 15.45 -7.09
N LEU A 143 -19.49 14.59 -7.81
CA LEU A 143 -19.45 13.15 -7.66
C LEU A 143 -18.35 12.61 -8.57
N ILE A 144 -17.37 11.97 -7.99
CA ILE A 144 -16.27 11.32 -8.71
C ILE A 144 -16.66 9.85 -8.87
N TRP A 145 -16.62 9.38 -10.12
CA TRP A 145 -16.95 7.98 -10.40
C TRP A 145 -16.18 7.47 -11.62
N GLY A 146 -16.09 6.17 -11.72
CA GLY A 146 -15.50 5.51 -12.88
C GLY A 146 -16.02 4.09 -13.01
N VAL A 147 -16.17 3.63 -14.23
CA VAL A 147 -16.62 2.27 -14.54
C VAL A 147 -15.80 1.68 -15.68
N GLY A 148 -15.70 0.37 -15.70
CA GLY A 148 -15.02 -0.33 -16.78
C GLY A 148 -14.72 -1.79 -16.47
N PRO A 149 -13.88 -2.44 -17.27
CA PRO A 149 -13.49 -3.83 -17.05
C PRO A 149 -12.32 -3.94 -16.06
N GLN A 150 -12.34 -5.02 -15.30
CA GLN A 150 -11.21 -5.58 -14.58
C GLN A 150 -10.84 -6.92 -15.20
N LEU A 151 -9.54 -7.16 -15.37
CA LEU A 151 -9.03 -8.43 -15.88
C LEU A 151 -8.28 -9.16 -14.76
N LEU A 152 -8.20 -10.47 -14.87
CA LEU A 152 -7.32 -11.36 -14.13
C LEU A 152 -6.43 -12.06 -15.16
N LEU A 153 -5.12 -11.87 -15.05
CA LEU A 153 -4.14 -12.43 -15.99
C LEU A 153 -3.40 -13.58 -15.33
N PRO A 154 -3.30 -14.76 -15.95
CA PRO A 154 -2.62 -15.93 -15.39
C PRO A 154 -1.09 -15.78 -15.46
N THR A 155 -0.55 -14.85 -14.67
CA THR A 155 0.87 -14.48 -14.67
C THR A 155 1.64 -15.06 -13.49
N ALA A 156 0.97 -15.81 -12.62
CA ALA A 156 1.56 -16.40 -11.45
C ALA A 156 2.72 -17.35 -11.79
N THR A 157 3.83 -17.22 -11.07
CA THR A 157 5.00 -18.10 -11.26
C THR A 157 4.75 -19.55 -10.81
N LYS A 158 3.73 -19.76 -9.96
CA LYS A 158 3.25 -21.07 -9.53
C LYS A 158 1.71 -21.09 -9.53
N THR A 159 1.17 -21.60 -10.59
CA THR A 159 -0.27 -21.79 -10.75
C THR A 159 -0.85 -22.69 -9.66
N GLY A 160 -2.03 -22.35 -9.13
CA GLY A 160 -2.68 -23.06 -8.03
C GLY A 160 -2.12 -22.79 -6.64
N ILE A 161 -0.98 -22.09 -6.52
CA ILE A 161 -0.37 -21.72 -5.22
C ILE A 161 -0.29 -20.20 -5.07
N LEU A 162 0.27 -19.51 -6.08
CA LEU A 162 0.45 -18.04 -6.09
C LEU A 162 -0.57 -17.32 -6.96
N GLY A 163 -1.36 -18.07 -7.75
CA GLY A 163 -2.41 -17.55 -8.60
C GLY A 163 -3.36 -18.63 -9.07
N GLN A 164 -4.44 -18.19 -9.72
CA GLN A 164 -5.55 -19.05 -10.16
C GLN A 164 -5.23 -19.78 -11.48
N GLY A 165 -4.25 -19.25 -12.26
CA GLY A 165 -3.92 -19.83 -13.57
C GLY A 165 -5.01 -19.67 -14.63
N THR A 166 -5.95 -18.76 -14.40
CA THR A 166 -7.15 -18.56 -15.23
C THR A 166 -7.15 -17.13 -15.76
N PHE A 167 -7.39 -16.97 -17.05
CA PHE A 167 -7.78 -15.66 -17.56
C PHE A 167 -9.21 -15.37 -17.16
N GLY A 168 -9.41 -14.22 -16.53
CA GLY A 168 -10.72 -13.78 -16.05
C GLY A 168 -11.00 -12.32 -16.40
N MET A 169 -12.27 -11.97 -16.42
CA MET A 169 -12.74 -10.62 -16.67
C MET A 169 -14.05 -10.35 -15.93
N GLY A 170 -14.29 -9.09 -15.62
CA GLY A 170 -15.58 -8.65 -15.08
C GLY A 170 -15.68 -7.15 -14.94
N PRO A 171 -16.83 -6.62 -14.52
CA PRO A 171 -17.03 -5.19 -14.32
C PRO A 171 -16.33 -4.70 -13.05
N THR A 172 -15.87 -3.45 -13.11
CA THR A 172 -15.43 -2.70 -11.94
C THR A 172 -16.05 -1.32 -11.94
N ALA A 173 -16.38 -0.82 -10.76
CA ALA A 173 -16.91 0.52 -10.58
C ALA A 173 -16.36 1.15 -9.31
N VAL A 174 -16.18 2.47 -9.34
CA VAL A 174 -15.80 3.28 -8.19
C VAL A 174 -16.67 4.51 -8.13
N ILE A 175 -17.01 4.92 -6.92
CA ILE A 175 -17.72 6.17 -6.65
C ILE A 175 -17.21 6.78 -5.36
N LEU A 176 -16.99 8.10 -5.35
CA LEU A 176 -16.57 8.82 -4.15
C LEU A 176 -16.98 10.29 -4.17
N VAL A 177 -17.01 10.85 -2.96
CA VAL A 177 -17.17 12.28 -2.71
C VAL A 177 -16.08 12.77 -1.75
N GLN A 178 -15.72 14.05 -1.87
CA GLN A 178 -14.66 14.66 -1.06
C GLN A 178 -15.11 15.97 -0.40
N PRO A 179 -16.13 15.93 0.49
CA PRO A 179 -16.60 17.13 1.18
C PRO A 179 -15.63 17.53 2.30
N ALA A 180 -15.24 18.80 2.35
CA ALA A 180 -14.33 19.35 3.35
C ALA A 180 -13.09 18.46 3.59
N GLN A 181 -12.90 17.95 4.83
CA GLN A 181 -11.78 17.08 5.20
C GLN A 181 -12.00 15.60 4.89
N TRP A 182 -13.17 15.20 4.42
CA TRP A 182 -13.50 13.80 4.17
C TRP A 182 -13.22 13.37 2.74
N THR A 183 -12.80 12.13 2.59
CA THR A 183 -12.89 11.38 1.33
C THR A 183 -13.64 10.10 1.64
N VAL A 184 -14.83 9.93 1.05
CA VAL A 184 -15.69 8.78 1.30
C VAL A 184 -16.12 8.17 -0.02
N GLY A 185 -15.96 6.88 -0.14
CA GLY A 185 -16.35 6.17 -1.35
C GLY A 185 -16.22 4.67 -1.23
N PHE A 186 -16.50 4.00 -2.33
CA PHE A 186 -16.29 2.57 -2.47
C PHE A 186 -15.92 2.19 -3.90
N LEU A 187 -15.23 1.08 -4.00
CA LEU A 187 -14.88 0.40 -5.25
C LEU A 187 -15.44 -1.02 -5.17
N VAL A 188 -16.06 -1.46 -6.23
CA VAL A 188 -16.61 -2.79 -6.35
C VAL A 188 -16.18 -3.41 -7.67
N ASN A 189 -15.88 -4.70 -7.65
CA ASN A 189 -15.74 -5.49 -8.86
C ASN A 189 -16.20 -6.93 -8.64
N ASN A 190 -16.45 -7.63 -9.73
CA ASN A 190 -16.55 -9.07 -9.75
C ASN A 190 -15.81 -9.60 -10.97
N VAL A 191 -15.06 -10.67 -10.81
CA VAL A 191 -14.28 -11.30 -11.89
C VAL A 191 -14.71 -12.75 -12.03
N TRP A 192 -15.02 -13.15 -13.27
CA TRP A 192 -15.31 -14.54 -13.66
C TRP A 192 -14.14 -15.09 -14.46
N GLY A 193 -13.75 -16.33 -14.18
CA GLY A 193 -12.85 -17.09 -15.03
C GLY A 193 -13.47 -17.38 -16.39
N ILE A 194 -12.73 -17.05 -17.45
CA ILE A 194 -13.15 -17.30 -18.83
C ILE A 194 -12.46 -18.57 -19.36
N THR A 195 -11.20 -18.77 -18.98
CA THR A 195 -10.47 -19.99 -19.30
C THR A 195 -10.45 -20.91 -18.09
N THR A 196 -10.60 -22.21 -18.31
CA THR A 196 -10.49 -23.21 -17.25
C THR A 196 -9.12 -23.89 -17.35
N HIS A 197 -8.48 -24.09 -16.21
CA HIS A 197 -7.26 -24.89 -16.12
C HIS A 197 -7.62 -26.25 -15.51
N MET A 198 -7.30 -27.35 -16.19
CA MET A 198 -7.66 -28.68 -15.71
C MET A 198 -7.11 -28.92 -14.29
N GLY A 199 -7.99 -29.30 -13.37
CA GLY A 199 -7.63 -29.58 -11.97
C GLY A 199 -7.63 -28.37 -11.04
N LEU A 200 -7.95 -27.16 -11.52
CA LEU A 200 -8.12 -25.97 -10.68
C LEU A 200 -9.59 -25.58 -10.56
N PRO A 201 -10.00 -24.98 -9.43
CA PRO A 201 -11.36 -24.48 -9.25
C PRO A 201 -11.70 -23.36 -10.25
N ASN A 202 -12.97 -23.23 -10.57
CA ASN A 202 -13.48 -22.07 -11.29
C ASN A 202 -13.21 -20.79 -10.50
N VAL A 203 -13.09 -19.67 -11.21
CA VAL A 203 -12.92 -18.35 -10.61
C VAL A 203 -14.23 -17.59 -10.72
N ASN A 204 -14.79 -17.21 -9.60
CA ASN A 204 -15.86 -16.24 -9.47
C ASN A 204 -15.64 -15.49 -8.15
N GLN A 205 -15.09 -14.28 -8.24
CA GLN A 205 -14.60 -13.53 -7.10
C GLN A 205 -15.15 -12.11 -7.09
N GLY A 206 -15.79 -11.74 -5.98
CA GLY A 206 -16.27 -10.40 -5.71
C GLY A 206 -15.32 -9.64 -4.80
N LEU A 207 -15.23 -8.33 -4.99
CA LEU A 207 -14.50 -7.42 -4.13
C LEU A 207 -15.34 -6.18 -3.89
N LEU A 208 -15.41 -5.77 -2.63
CA LEU A 208 -15.93 -4.48 -2.20
C LEU A 208 -14.88 -3.82 -1.29
N GLN A 209 -14.34 -2.71 -1.71
CA GLN A 209 -13.48 -1.86 -0.89
C GLN A 209 -14.19 -0.54 -0.62
N TYR A 210 -14.59 -0.30 0.62
CA TYR A 210 -14.98 1.06 1.01
C TYR A 210 -13.75 1.79 1.55
N PHE A 211 -13.72 3.09 1.38
CA PHE A 211 -12.65 3.92 1.90
C PHE A 211 -13.24 5.20 2.49
N ILE A 212 -12.85 5.44 3.72
CA ILE A 212 -13.21 6.62 4.49
C ILE A 212 -11.92 7.21 5.01
N ASN A 213 -11.59 8.42 4.57
CA ASN A 213 -10.42 9.14 5.06
C ASN A 213 -10.87 10.45 5.69
N TYR A 214 -10.34 10.74 6.86
CA TYR A 214 -10.49 12.02 7.53
C TYR A 214 -9.15 12.74 7.55
N ASN A 215 -9.07 13.85 6.84
CA ASN A 215 -7.86 14.64 6.65
C ASN A 215 -7.63 15.59 7.82
N LEU A 216 -6.44 15.50 8.40
CA LEU A 216 -5.95 16.34 9.50
C LEU A 216 -4.99 17.40 8.96
N LYS A 217 -4.46 18.25 9.85
CA LYS A 217 -3.42 19.23 9.52
C LYS A 217 -2.10 18.55 9.12
N GLU A 218 -1.21 19.27 8.47
CA GLU A 218 0.16 18.84 8.11
C GLU A 218 0.25 17.54 7.30
N GLY A 219 -0.78 17.25 6.51
CA GLY A 219 -0.83 16.08 5.62
C GLY A 219 -1.18 14.77 6.31
N TYR A 220 -1.44 14.74 7.60
CA TYR A 220 -1.93 13.55 8.31
C TYR A 220 -3.36 13.23 7.94
N TYR A 221 -3.72 11.95 8.05
CA TYR A 221 -5.10 11.48 7.89
C TYR A 221 -5.33 10.19 8.67
N ILE A 222 -6.58 9.99 9.08
CA ILE A 222 -7.07 8.72 9.60
C ILE A 222 -7.79 8.02 8.45
N THR A 223 -7.62 6.71 8.34
CA THR A 223 -8.13 5.95 7.20
C THR A 223 -8.79 4.64 7.62
N TRP A 224 -9.89 4.31 6.98
CA TRP A 224 -10.58 3.02 7.02
C TRP A 224 -10.77 2.56 5.58
N GLN A 225 -9.98 1.57 5.16
CA GLN A 225 -9.98 1.07 3.77
C GLN A 225 -9.91 -0.46 3.72
N PRO A 226 -10.79 -1.16 4.44
CA PRO A 226 -10.83 -2.60 4.36
C PRO A 226 -11.29 -3.05 2.98
N THR A 227 -10.79 -4.22 2.57
CA THR A 227 -11.17 -4.88 1.31
C THR A 227 -11.92 -6.15 1.63
N ILE A 228 -13.24 -6.11 1.51
CA ILE A 228 -14.10 -7.29 1.65
C ILE A 228 -14.00 -8.08 0.36
N THR A 229 -13.77 -9.38 0.47
CA THR A 229 -13.72 -10.29 -0.69
C THR A 229 -14.70 -11.44 -0.53
N ALA A 230 -15.22 -11.90 -1.66
CA ALA A 230 -16.07 -13.07 -1.75
C ALA A 230 -15.54 -14.04 -2.79
N ASN A 231 -15.42 -15.32 -2.45
CA ASN A 231 -15.24 -16.39 -3.39
C ASN A 231 -16.59 -17.12 -3.56
N TRP A 232 -17.28 -16.85 -4.65
CA TRP A 232 -18.62 -17.38 -4.89
C TRP A 232 -18.65 -18.89 -5.16
N GLU A 233 -17.52 -19.47 -5.58
CA GLU A 233 -17.35 -20.92 -5.80
C GLU A 233 -17.11 -21.69 -4.49
N ALA A 234 -16.78 -20.99 -3.40
CA ALA A 234 -16.56 -21.61 -2.09
C ALA A 234 -17.89 -21.91 -1.37
N ASN A 235 -17.87 -22.92 -0.51
CA ASN A 235 -18.95 -23.19 0.42
C ASN A 235 -19.15 -22.00 1.39
N ASP A 236 -20.31 -21.92 2.04
CA ASP A 236 -20.70 -20.78 2.87
C ASP A 236 -19.66 -20.38 3.93
N GLY A 237 -19.02 -21.34 4.60
CA GLY A 237 -17.98 -21.07 5.60
C GLY A 237 -16.63 -20.61 5.02
N GLY A 238 -16.43 -20.73 3.70
CA GLY A 238 -15.20 -20.33 2.99
C GLY A 238 -15.35 -19.14 2.07
N ARG A 239 -16.55 -18.59 1.96
CA ARG A 239 -16.90 -17.59 0.93
C ARG A 239 -16.34 -16.22 1.21
N TRP A 240 -16.40 -15.74 2.43
CA TRP A 240 -16.17 -14.34 2.76
C TRP A 240 -14.89 -14.10 3.56
N VAL A 241 -14.20 -13.01 3.22
CA VAL A 241 -13.22 -12.36 4.10
C VAL A 241 -13.72 -10.93 4.35
N VAL A 242 -14.01 -10.62 5.61
CA VAL A 242 -14.57 -9.33 6.03
C VAL A 242 -13.63 -8.68 7.04
N PRO A 243 -12.66 -7.89 6.59
CA PRO A 243 -11.77 -7.15 7.48
C PRO A 243 -12.48 -5.95 8.10
N VAL A 244 -12.18 -5.70 9.37
CA VAL A 244 -12.58 -4.51 10.13
C VAL A 244 -11.34 -3.89 10.74
N GLY A 245 -11.18 -2.59 10.57
CA GLY A 245 -10.02 -1.89 11.07
C GLY A 245 -9.71 -0.65 10.25
N GLY A 246 -8.54 -0.07 10.50
CA GLY A 246 -8.10 1.14 9.83
C GLY A 246 -6.70 1.52 10.28
N GLY A 247 -6.33 2.77 10.10
CA GLY A 247 -5.00 3.23 10.44
C GLY A 247 -4.81 4.72 10.24
N ILE A 248 -3.57 5.10 10.15
CA ILE A 248 -3.14 6.48 9.96
C ILE A 248 -2.20 6.58 8.77
N GLY A 249 -2.16 7.73 8.16
CA GLY A 249 -1.18 8.02 7.13
C GLY A 249 -0.79 9.48 7.08
N ARG A 250 0.21 9.75 6.26
CA ARG A 250 0.70 11.10 6.01
C ARG A 250 1.14 11.28 4.57
N ILE A 251 0.72 12.36 3.96
CA ILE A 251 1.25 12.84 2.68
C ILE A 251 2.27 13.92 2.98
N MET A 252 3.50 13.73 2.49
CA MET A 252 4.62 14.62 2.77
C MET A 252 5.52 14.75 1.54
N ARG A 253 6.35 15.78 1.53
CA ARG A 253 7.42 15.95 0.53
C ARG A 253 8.75 15.46 1.12
N LEU A 254 9.41 14.55 0.39
CA LEU A 254 10.77 14.12 0.66
C LEU A 254 11.67 14.66 -0.46
N GLY A 255 12.30 15.79 -0.22
CA GLY A 255 13.01 16.55 -1.26
C GLY A 255 12.05 17.00 -2.37
N PHE A 256 12.29 16.55 -3.59
CA PHE A 256 11.45 16.86 -4.76
C PHE A 256 10.27 15.88 -4.95
N GLN A 257 10.26 14.76 -4.21
CA GLN A 257 9.26 13.71 -4.38
C GLN A 257 8.14 13.85 -3.33
N THR A 258 6.88 13.85 -3.77
CA THR A 258 5.73 13.72 -2.87
C THR A 258 5.43 12.24 -2.65
N VAL A 259 5.28 11.86 -1.40
CA VAL A 259 4.97 10.50 -0.98
C VAL A 259 3.76 10.48 -0.05
N ASN A 260 2.99 9.40 -0.14
CA ASN A 260 1.92 9.07 0.80
C ASN A 260 2.31 7.78 1.54
N VAL A 261 2.47 7.87 2.85
CA VAL A 261 2.83 6.73 3.70
C VAL A 261 1.66 6.46 4.65
N GLY A 262 1.25 5.20 4.77
CA GLY A 262 0.15 4.79 5.65
C GLY A 262 0.41 3.43 6.29
N LEU A 263 -0.02 3.29 7.55
CA LEU A 263 0.02 2.05 8.30
C LEU A 263 -1.40 1.74 8.79
N GLN A 264 -1.85 0.52 8.54
CA GLN A 264 -3.22 0.09 8.83
C GLN A 264 -3.21 -1.32 9.45
N PHE A 265 -4.18 -1.57 10.34
CA PHE A 265 -4.41 -2.86 10.99
C PHE A 265 -5.84 -3.30 10.78
N TYR A 266 -6.03 -4.59 10.52
CA TYR A 266 -7.32 -5.20 10.24
C TYR A 266 -7.48 -6.52 10.99
N GLY A 267 -8.60 -6.68 11.70
CA GLY A 267 -9.09 -7.97 12.16
C GLY A 267 -10.08 -8.52 11.14
N ASN A 268 -9.92 -9.75 10.69
CA ASN A 268 -10.87 -10.40 9.79
C ASN A 268 -12.03 -10.98 10.60
N ALA A 269 -13.11 -10.22 10.74
CA ALA A 269 -14.30 -10.61 11.52
C ALA A 269 -14.98 -11.86 10.94
N VAL A 270 -14.88 -12.04 9.62
CA VAL A 270 -15.28 -13.26 8.91
C VAL A 270 -14.10 -13.68 8.04
N HIS A 271 -13.72 -14.94 8.10
CA HIS A 271 -12.68 -15.51 7.25
C HIS A 271 -12.85 -17.03 7.14
N PRO A 272 -12.37 -17.64 6.03
CA PRO A 272 -12.33 -19.09 5.90
C PRO A 272 -11.52 -19.75 7.00
N PRO A 273 -11.83 -21.00 7.39
CA PRO A 273 -11.01 -21.78 8.29
C PRO A 273 -9.54 -21.85 7.81
N GLY A 274 -8.58 -21.56 8.69
CA GLY A 274 -7.15 -21.54 8.36
C GLY A 274 -6.66 -20.32 7.56
N ALA A 275 -7.55 -19.39 7.18
CA ALA A 275 -7.14 -18.09 6.67
C ALA A 275 -6.70 -17.17 7.81
N SER A 276 -6.03 -16.07 7.47
CA SER A 276 -5.52 -15.10 8.44
C SER A 276 -6.65 -14.44 9.24
N PRO A 277 -6.62 -14.47 10.58
CA PRO A 277 -7.57 -13.75 11.42
C PRO A 277 -7.27 -12.25 11.52
N TRP A 278 -6.05 -11.79 11.22
CA TRP A 278 -5.69 -10.39 11.24
C TRP A 278 -4.53 -10.05 10.31
N ALA A 279 -4.49 -8.82 9.86
CA ALA A 279 -3.50 -8.35 8.91
C ALA A 279 -2.99 -6.95 9.25
N MET A 280 -1.76 -6.67 8.83
CA MET A 280 -1.15 -5.33 8.84
C MET A 280 -0.85 -4.93 7.40
N ARG A 281 -1.07 -3.66 7.08
CA ARG A 281 -0.79 -3.09 5.77
C ARG A 281 0.08 -1.85 5.92
N LEU A 282 1.23 -1.85 5.25
CA LEU A 282 2.07 -0.67 5.03
C LEU A 282 1.91 -0.24 3.57
N GLN A 283 1.63 1.02 3.35
CA GLN A 283 1.55 1.60 2.02
C GLN A 283 2.53 2.75 1.89
N ILE A 284 3.29 2.76 0.79
CA ILE A 284 4.13 3.88 0.36
C ILE A 284 3.76 4.16 -1.09
N ALA A 285 3.17 5.32 -1.36
CA ALA A 285 2.81 5.72 -2.71
C ALA A 285 3.63 6.92 -3.17
N PHE A 286 4.30 6.78 -4.30
CA PHE A 286 4.98 7.87 -4.99
C PHE A 286 3.98 8.60 -5.87
N LEU A 287 3.89 9.92 -5.70
CA LEU A 287 2.91 10.78 -6.38
C LEU A 287 3.63 11.68 -7.37
N PHE A 288 3.17 11.67 -8.62
CA PHE A 288 3.75 12.46 -9.72
C PHE A 288 2.67 13.41 -10.27
N PRO A 289 2.58 14.64 -9.72
CA PRO A 289 1.62 15.62 -10.21
C PRO A 289 1.82 15.90 -11.70
N THR A 290 0.78 15.70 -12.49
CA THR A 290 0.79 16.08 -13.90
C THR A 290 0.65 17.60 -13.97
N LYS A 291 1.56 18.29 -14.68
CA LYS A 291 1.40 19.73 -14.94
C LYS A 291 0.08 19.94 -15.67
N PRO A 292 -0.75 20.91 -15.27
CA PRO A 292 -1.88 21.32 -16.10
C PRO A 292 -1.33 21.78 -17.46
N ARG A 293 -1.84 21.17 -18.53
CA ARG A 293 -1.60 21.65 -19.90
C ARG A 293 -2.55 22.75 -20.22
#